data_2e9bc7eef78707e5db9bc64e3f8b5a49
#
_entry.id   2e9bc7eef78707e5db9bc64e3f8b5a49
#
_cell.length_a   1.000
_cell.length_b   1.000
_cell.length_c   1.000
_cell.angle_alpha   90.00
_cell.angle_beta   90.00
_cell.angle_gamma   90.00
#
_symmetry.space_group_name_H-M   'P 1'
#
loop_
_entity.id
_entity.type
_entity.pdbx_description
1 polymer ?
#
loop_
_entity_poly.entity_id
_entity_poly.type
_entity_poly.pdbx_seq_one_letter_code
_entity_poly.pdbx_strand_id
1 'polypeptide(L)'
;MTRNFAPHLLQTGRRALYLRQRSQAQMKIRAVILAGGEGSRLGVLTAKRTKPAVPFAGKYRIIDFALSNCVNSGLYDIMVLAQYRPHSLLEHIGAGRPWDLDRSLGPGVQVFQPYLARRAGGWYRGTADAVQQNFSFLKRGNPELVLLLSGDHIYRMDFDPMITFHQEQQADLTIATLRVPAEDARRFGILQVEDDYRVTGFQEKPRRPKGSVASMGIYIFRLEVLDRVLRSDLRRRSSSHDFGKDIIPRMIEDGARVMAFPYSGYWKDVGTVHTYWQAHMDLLRTPPTLDLNDRTWVIHTKSEERPPVRVATGAQVRDSLVTDGSVISAGAVVERSVLSPGVRVGANAIVRDAVILTDTSIGAGARVENAIIDKNVRVEAGARVGSCTPRGAAITMVGKDSVVPARARVGAGCVIGPDVRAEDYATLTLRAGSQLSR
;
A
#
# COMPACT_ATOMS: atom_id res chain seq x y z
N MET A 1 -52.69 -23.98 -7.09
CA MET A 1 -51.71 -24.93 -6.50
C MET A 1 -50.33 -24.28 -6.51
N THR A 2 -50.04 -23.55 -5.46
CA THR A 2 -48.76 -22.84 -5.27
C THR A 2 -47.89 -23.70 -4.38
N ARG A 3 -46.80 -24.27 -4.91
CA ARG A 3 -45.80 -25.01 -4.11
C ARG A 3 -44.75 -24.03 -3.57
N ASN A 4 -44.75 -23.86 -2.26
CA ASN A 4 -43.68 -23.24 -1.49
C ASN A 4 -42.40 -24.10 -1.59
N PHE A 5 -41.36 -23.52 -2.18
CA PHE A 5 -39.97 -24.03 -2.09
C PHE A 5 -39.07 -22.90 -1.58
N ALA A 6 -38.87 -22.82 -0.29
CA ALA A 6 -37.64 -22.35 0.34
C ALA A 6 -37.75 -22.25 1.87
N PRO A 7 -37.36 -23.27 2.62
CA PRO A 7 -36.62 -23.01 3.85
C PRO A 7 -35.32 -23.83 4.00
N HIS A 8 -35.06 -24.84 3.14
CA HIS A 8 -33.92 -25.74 3.36
C HIS A 8 -32.54 -25.18 2.98
N LEU A 9 -32.43 -24.26 2.01
CA LEU A 9 -31.17 -23.69 1.58
C LEU A 9 -30.59 -22.64 2.55
N LEU A 10 -31.46 -21.96 3.31
CA LEU A 10 -31.00 -20.96 4.30
C LEU A 10 -30.45 -21.60 5.58
N GLN A 11 -30.89 -22.80 5.93
CA GLN A 11 -30.39 -23.52 7.11
C GLN A 11 -29.05 -24.19 6.88
N THR A 12 -28.77 -24.68 5.66
CA THR A 12 -27.48 -25.26 5.30
C THR A 12 -26.39 -24.20 5.22
N GLY A 13 -26.69 -23.01 4.67
CA GLY A 13 -25.76 -21.89 4.63
C GLY A 13 -25.36 -21.35 6.01
N ARG A 14 -26.34 -21.18 6.92
CA ARG A 14 -26.10 -20.74 8.31
C ARG A 14 -25.34 -21.79 9.12
N ARG A 15 -25.60 -23.05 8.93
CA ARG A 15 -24.91 -24.14 9.63
C ARG A 15 -23.46 -24.31 9.12
N ALA A 16 -23.23 -24.13 7.82
CA ALA A 16 -21.89 -24.11 7.21
C ALA A 16 -21.10 -22.89 7.69
N LEU A 17 -21.73 -21.72 7.78
CA LEU A 17 -21.10 -20.50 8.30
C LEU A 17 -20.76 -20.64 9.79
N TYR A 18 -21.67 -21.21 10.61
CA TYR A 18 -21.45 -21.44 12.03
C TYR A 18 -20.38 -22.51 12.31
N LEU A 19 -20.30 -23.55 11.50
CA LEU A 19 -19.25 -24.57 11.58
C LEU A 19 -17.89 -24.01 11.10
N ARG A 20 -17.88 -23.16 10.06
CA ARG A 20 -16.68 -22.40 9.64
C ARG A 20 -16.18 -21.48 10.75
N GLN A 21 -17.07 -20.70 11.37
CA GLN A 21 -16.71 -19.82 12.49
C GLN A 21 -16.18 -20.60 13.72
N ARG A 22 -16.70 -21.81 14.01
CA ARG A 22 -16.18 -22.67 15.07
C ARG A 22 -14.82 -23.29 14.76
N SER A 23 -14.56 -23.66 13.51
CA SER A 23 -13.26 -24.20 13.09
C SER A 23 -12.17 -23.10 13.11
N GLN A 24 -12.48 -21.88 12.72
CA GLN A 24 -11.58 -20.74 12.79
C GLN A 24 -11.36 -20.22 14.22
N ALA A 25 -12.36 -20.33 15.11
CA ALA A 25 -12.21 -19.97 16.53
C ALA A 25 -11.16 -20.83 17.27
N GLN A 26 -10.73 -21.95 16.69
CA GLN A 26 -9.72 -22.83 17.26
C GLN A 26 -8.32 -22.60 16.68
N MET A 27 -8.20 -22.10 15.43
CA MET A 27 -6.88 -21.92 14.79
C MET A 27 -6.28 -20.55 15.08
N LYS A 28 -5.08 -20.54 15.62
CA LYS A 28 -4.34 -19.31 15.88
C LYS A 28 -3.51 -18.91 14.66
N ILE A 29 -3.86 -17.78 14.07
CA ILE A 29 -3.15 -17.19 12.93
C ILE A 29 -2.55 -15.86 13.35
N ARG A 30 -1.28 -15.66 13.05
CA ARG A 30 -0.62 -14.37 13.24
C ARG A 30 -0.29 -13.74 11.90
N ALA A 31 -0.76 -12.52 11.69
CA ALA A 31 -0.38 -11.72 10.54
C ALA A 31 0.93 -10.97 10.82
N VAL A 32 1.84 -10.95 9.85
CA VAL A 32 3.09 -10.19 9.89
C VAL A 32 3.15 -9.28 8.68
N ILE A 33 3.11 -7.97 8.89
CA ILE A 33 3.16 -6.97 7.83
C ILE A 33 4.59 -6.44 7.71
N LEU A 34 5.21 -6.67 6.56
CA LEU A 34 6.54 -6.18 6.24
C LEU A 34 6.46 -4.73 5.76
N ALA A 35 6.87 -3.79 6.60
CA ALA A 35 6.78 -2.35 6.39
C ALA A 35 8.16 -1.66 6.36
N GLY A 36 9.22 -2.41 6.05
CA GLY A 36 10.61 -1.99 6.20
C GLY A 36 11.28 -1.42 4.96
N GLY A 37 10.63 -1.39 3.79
CA GLY A 37 11.26 -0.93 2.54
C GLY A 37 11.54 0.57 2.52
N GLU A 38 12.72 0.97 2.01
CA GLU A 38 13.13 2.37 1.86
C GLU A 38 12.20 3.15 0.90
N GLY A 39 11.75 2.50 -0.17
CA GLY A 39 10.81 3.10 -1.13
C GLY A 39 11.40 4.19 -2.01
N SER A 40 12.73 4.21 -2.21
CA SER A 40 13.47 5.27 -2.94
C SER A 40 12.90 5.63 -4.32
N ARG A 41 12.28 4.67 -5.02
CA ARG A 41 11.62 4.88 -6.32
C ARG A 41 10.40 5.81 -6.31
N LEU A 42 9.87 6.16 -5.14
CA LEU A 42 8.81 7.16 -4.96
C LEU A 42 9.37 8.58 -4.75
N GLY A 43 10.70 8.74 -4.81
CA GLY A 43 11.36 10.03 -4.75
C GLY A 43 10.97 10.85 -3.50
N VAL A 44 10.51 12.07 -3.72
CA VAL A 44 10.19 13.02 -2.63
C VAL A 44 9.13 12.52 -1.66
N LEU A 45 8.23 11.63 -2.09
CA LEU A 45 7.17 11.09 -1.23
C LEU A 45 7.70 10.23 -0.08
N THR A 46 8.87 9.63 -0.25
CA THR A 46 9.53 8.82 0.78
C THR A 46 10.74 9.49 1.42
N ALA A 47 11.03 10.72 1.03
CA ALA A 47 12.15 11.49 1.58
C ALA A 47 12.05 11.70 3.10
N LYS A 48 10.83 11.83 3.66
CA LYS A 48 10.59 12.06 5.10
C LYS A 48 9.74 10.96 5.77
N ARG A 49 9.39 9.89 5.08
CA ARG A 49 8.55 8.78 5.60
C ARG A 49 8.83 7.47 4.88
N THR A 50 8.50 6.35 5.50
CA THR A 50 8.52 5.03 4.85
C THR A 50 7.40 4.89 3.81
N LYS A 51 7.55 4.01 2.80
CA LYS A 51 6.54 3.79 1.74
C LYS A 51 5.16 3.40 2.32
N PRO A 52 5.01 2.50 3.29
CA PRO A 52 3.71 2.19 3.90
C PRO A 52 2.99 3.38 4.53
N ALA A 53 3.72 4.43 4.92
CA ALA A 53 3.16 5.66 5.51
C ALA A 53 2.82 6.75 4.48
N VAL A 54 3.05 6.51 3.19
CA VAL A 54 2.70 7.47 2.12
C VAL A 54 1.18 7.59 2.05
N PRO A 55 0.61 8.82 2.00
CA PRO A 55 -0.83 9.02 1.85
C PRO A 55 -1.36 8.44 0.55
N PHE A 56 -2.61 7.97 0.57
CA PHE A 56 -3.29 7.41 -0.59
C PHE A 56 -4.79 7.73 -0.56
N ALA A 57 -5.38 7.92 -1.75
CA ALA A 57 -6.83 8.15 -1.92
C ALA A 57 -7.41 9.25 -1.03
N GLY A 58 -6.67 10.33 -0.85
CA GLY A 58 -7.04 11.47 -0.02
C GLY A 58 -6.72 11.26 1.46
N LYS A 59 -7.40 10.38 2.17
CA LYS A 59 -7.32 10.26 3.63
C LYS A 59 -6.54 9.04 4.17
N TYR A 60 -6.33 8.02 3.35
CA TYR A 60 -5.67 6.78 3.75
C TYR A 60 -4.14 6.89 3.70
N ARG A 61 -3.47 5.87 4.24
CA ARG A 61 -2.07 5.54 3.95
C ARG A 61 -2.00 4.13 3.36
N ILE A 62 -0.94 3.82 2.65
CA ILE A 62 -0.80 2.52 1.98
C ILE A 62 -0.97 1.35 2.95
N ILE A 63 -0.43 1.44 4.17
CA ILE A 63 -0.53 0.39 5.20
C ILE A 63 -1.97 0.08 5.62
N ASP A 64 -2.89 1.05 5.49
CA ASP A 64 -4.29 0.90 5.94
C ASP A 64 -5.00 -0.24 5.22
N PHE A 65 -4.63 -0.51 3.98
CA PHE A 65 -5.18 -1.61 3.18
C PHE A 65 -4.81 -2.97 3.77
N ALA A 66 -3.54 -3.18 4.11
CA ALA A 66 -3.10 -4.44 4.72
C ALA A 66 -3.73 -4.65 6.11
N LEU A 67 -3.76 -3.60 6.96
CA LEU A 67 -4.40 -3.66 8.28
C LEU A 67 -5.90 -3.92 8.17
N SER A 68 -6.60 -3.21 7.29
CA SER A 68 -8.05 -3.38 7.10
C SER A 68 -8.41 -4.75 6.53
N ASN A 69 -7.62 -5.27 5.58
CA ASN A 69 -7.84 -6.62 5.07
C ASN A 69 -7.67 -7.67 6.17
N CYS A 70 -6.70 -7.52 7.08
CA CYS A 70 -6.56 -8.41 8.24
C CYS A 70 -7.82 -8.38 9.11
N VAL A 71 -8.25 -7.19 9.52
CA VAL A 71 -9.40 -7.02 10.42
C VAL A 71 -10.70 -7.51 9.78
N ASN A 72 -10.93 -7.17 8.52
CA ASN A 72 -12.11 -7.62 7.77
C ASN A 72 -12.13 -9.15 7.54
N SER A 73 -10.96 -9.80 7.56
CA SER A 73 -10.83 -11.28 7.55
C SER A 73 -10.81 -11.88 8.97
N GLY A 74 -11.14 -11.10 10.02
CA GLY A 74 -11.17 -11.60 11.40
C GLY A 74 -9.80 -11.85 12.03
N LEU A 75 -8.72 -11.35 11.44
CA LEU A 75 -7.35 -11.51 11.93
C LEU A 75 -6.93 -10.27 12.74
N TYR A 76 -6.84 -10.44 14.05
CA TYR A 76 -6.55 -9.34 14.98
C TYR A 76 -5.17 -9.45 15.63
N ASP A 77 -4.45 -10.55 15.44
CA ASP A 77 -3.08 -10.73 15.95
C ASP A 77 -2.07 -10.31 14.88
N ILE A 78 -1.62 -9.05 14.96
CA ILE A 78 -0.86 -8.41 13.89
C ILE A 78 0.47 -7.88 14.39
N MET A 79 1.55 -8.30 13.74
CA MET A 79 2.89 -7.75 13.89
C MET A 79 3.23 -6.89 12.68
N VAL A 80 3.71 -5.67 12.89
CA VAL A 80 4.23 -4.80 11.82
C VAL A 80 5.73 -4.67 11.99
N LEU A 81 6.51 -5.08 11.00
CA LEU A 81 7.98 -4.98 11.01
C LEU A 81 8.41 -3.74 10.23
N ALA A 82 8.79 -2.68 10.94
CA ALA A 82 9.19 -1.40 10.37
C ALA A 82 10.70 -1.19 10.50
N GLN A 83 11.32 -0.47 9.55
CA GLN A 83 12.76 -0.22 9.59
C GLN A 83 13.11 1.23 9.25
N TYR A 84 12.95 1.65 8.01
CA TYR A 84 13.33 3.00 7.55
C TYR A 84 12.30 4.04 7.98
N ARG A 85 12.77 5.17 8.54
CA ARG A 85 11.97 6.36 8.88
C ARG A 85 10.59 6.02 9.51
N PRO A 86 10.54 5.20 10.57
CA PRO A 86 9.30 4.59 11.05
C PRO A 86 8.38 5.58 11.76
N HIS A 87 8.87 6.76 12.19
CA HIS A 87 8.13 7.69 13.04
C HIS A 87 6.71 7.99 12.53
N SER A 88 6.60 8.42 11.27
CA SER A 88 5.29 8.72 10.67
C SER A 88 4.36 7.50 10.56
N LEU A 89 4.91 6.28 10.42
CA LEU A 89 4.15 5.04 10.44
C LEU A 89 3.66 4.70 11.85
N LEU A 90 4.54 4.80 12.84
CA LEU A 90 4.22 4.56 14.25
C LEU A 90 3.14 5.51 14.76
N GLU A 91 3.28 6.80 14.46
CA GLU A 91 2.29 7.82 14.80
C GLU A 91 0.92 7.51 14.16
N HIS A 92 0.90 7.03 12.94
CA HIS A 92 -0.34 6.69 12.23
C HIS A 92 -1.02 5.47 12.82
N ILE A 93 -0.30 4.39 13.03
CA ILE A 93 -0.86 3.15 13.60
C ILE A 93 -1.26 3.38 15.06
N GLY A 94 -0.41 4.06 15.85
CA GLY A 94 -0.61 4.25 17.29
C GLY A 94 -0.90 2.93 17.99
N ALA A 95 -1.94 2.88 18.81
CA ALA A 95 -2.41 1.66 19.47
C ALA A 95 -3.33 0.79 18.57
N GLY A 96 -3.60 1.22 17.33
CA GLY A 96 -4.46 0.47 16.41
C GLY A 96 -5.96 0.75 16.52
N ARG A 97 -6.38 1.79 17.25
CA ARG A 97 -7.79 2.14 17.48
C ARG A 97 -8.66 2.18 16.23
N PRO A 98 -8.23 2.79 15.11
CA PRO A 98 -9.08 2.85 13.91
C PRO A 98 -9.47 1.49 13.34
N TRP A 99 -8.68 0.46 13.62
CA TRP A 99 -8.87 -0.92 13.15
C TRP A 99 -9.40 -1.86 14.24
N ASP A 100 -9.84 -1.34 15.40
CA ASP A 100 -10.22 -2.16 16.57
C ASP A 100 -9.08 -3.12 17.01
N LEU A 101 -7.84 -2.66 16.94
CA LEU A 101 -6.64 -3.40 17.32
C LEU A 101 -6.02 -2.92 18.64
N ASP A 102 -6.64 -1.92 19.31
CA ASP A 102 -6.32 -1.46 20.67
C ASP A 102 -7.13 -2.29 21.68
N ARG A 103 -6.75 -3.55 21.85
CA ARG A 103 -7.49 -4.52 22.66
C ARG A 103 -6.82 -4.74 23.99
N SER A 104 -7.55 -4.49 25.09
CA SER A 104 -7.06 -4.77 26.45
C SER A 104 -7.06 -6.26 26.78
N LEU A 105 -7.95 -7.04 26.16
CA LEU A 105 -8.04 -8.49 26.30
C LEU A 105 -7.84 -9.14 24.94
N GLY A 106 -6.69 -9.77 24.73
CA GLY A 106 -6.39 -10.50 23.51
C GLY A 106 -5.37 -9.81 22.61
N PRO A 107 -5.13 -10.38 21.42
CA PRO A 107 -4.14 -9.87 20.49
C PRO A 107 -4.63 -8.56 19.81
N GLY A 108 -3.69 -7.72 19.43
CA GLY A 108 -3.89 -6.47 18.72
C GLY A 108 -2.72 -6.21 17.77
N VAL A 109 -2.48 -4.93 17.42
CA VAL A 109 -1.32 -4.58 16.58
C VAL A 109 -0.11 -4.25 17.44
N GLN A 110 1.04 -4.79 17.06
CA GLN A 110 2.34 -4.46 17.64
C GLN A 110 3.33 -4.10 16.54
N VAL A 111 4.06 -2.99 16.72
CA VAL A 111 5.07 -2.54 15.75
C VAL A 111 6.46 -2.82 16.29
N PHE A 112 7.26 -3.54 15.52
CA PHE A 112 8.63 -3.91 15.84
C PHE A 112 9.61 -3.19 14.94
N GLN A 113 10.74 -2.79 15.51
CA GLN A 113 11.83 -2.14 14.81
C GLN A 113 13.12 -2.91 15.07
N PRO A 114 14.13 -2.79 14.19
CA PRO A 114 15.46 -3.31 14.46
C PRO A 114 16.01 -2.77 15.80
N TYR A 115 16.68 -3.62 16.55
CA TYR A 115 17.33 -3.21 17.79
C TYR A 115 18.75 -3.76 17.87
N LEU A 116 19.61 -3.06 18.58
CA LEU A 116 20.96 -3.52 18.86
C LEU A 116 20.94 -4.41 20.12
N ALA A 117 21.17 -5.69 19.95
CA ALA A 117 21.39 -6.62 21.04
C ALA A 117 22.88 -6.77 21.34
N ARG A 118 23.26 -7.23 22.54
CA ARG A 118 24.67 -7.41 22.95
C ARG A 118 25.49 -8.34 22.05
N ARG A 119 24.85 -9.27 21.34
CA ARG A 119 25.52 -10.27 20.48
C ARG A 119 25.06 -10.33 19.05
N ALA A 120 23.91 -9.79 18.75
CA ALA A 120 23.33 -9.73 17.40
C ALA A 120 22.28 -8.65 17.37
N GLY A 121 22.19 -7.91 16.27
CA GLY A 121 21.24 -6.85 16.06
C GLY A 121 21.78 -5.86 15.05
N GLY A 122 20.90 -5.13 14.41
CA GLY A 122 21.22 -4.18 13.35
C GLY A 122 20.06 -4.08 12.36
N TRP A 123 20.31 -3.38 11.30
CA TRP A 123 19.35 -3.27 10.23
C TRP A 123 19.00 -4.63 9.65
N TYR A 124 17.72 -4.84 9.30
CA TYR A 124 17.30 -6.05 8.60
C TYR A 124 17.97 -6.11 7.23
N ARG A 125 18.68 -7.21 6.97
CA ARG A 125 19.41 -7.44 5.72
C ARG A 125 18.48 -7.76 4.54
N GLY A 126 17.33 -8.35 4.85
CA GLY A 126 16.29 -8.73 3.91
C GLY A 126 14.97 -8.99 4.60
N THR A 127 13.96 -9.33 3.82
CA THR A 127 12.60 -9.57 4.33
C THR A 127 12.52 -10.79 5.26
N ALA A 128 13.28 -11.83 5.00
CA ALA A 128 13.36 -13.02 5.85
C ALA A 128 14.14 -12.74 7.15
N ASP A 129 15.20 -11.93 7.08
CA ASP A 129 15.95 -11.51 8.27
C ASP A 129 15.07 -10.69 9.23
N ALA A 130 14.19 -9.83 8.70
CA ALA A 130 13.26 -9.09 9.54
C ALA A 130 12.35 -10.01 10.36
N VAL A 131 11.83 -11.07 9.74
CA VAL A 131 11.00 -12.06 10.43
C VAL A 131 11.84 -12.88 11.41
N GLN A 132 13.04 -13.31 11.01
CA GLN A 132 13.95 -14.10 11.84
C GLN A 132 14.39 -13.37 13.12
N GLN A 133 14.76 -12.09 13.02
CA GLN A 133 15.16 -11.30 14.21
C GLN A 133 14.00 -11.13 15.20
N ASN A 134 12.75 -11.14 14.73
CA ASN A 134 11.55 -11.01 15.56
C ASN A 134 10.86 -12.36 15.85
N PHE A 135 11.48 -13.49 15.51
CA PHE A 135 10.83 -14.80 15.56
C PHE A 135 10.42 -15.20 16.98
N SER A 136 11.18 -14.78 18.01
CA SER A 136 10.84 -15.03 19.43
C SER A 136 9.52 -14.37 19.84
N PHE A 137 9.18 -13.22 19.24
CA PHE A 137 7.90 -12.55 19.44
C PHE A 137 6.81 -13.18 18.57
N LEU A 138 7.14 -13.53 17.33
CA LEU A 138 6.22 -14.15 16.39
C LEU A 138 5.62 -15.45 16.94
N LYS A 139 6.41 -16.31 17.57
CA LYS A 139 5.96 -17.59 18.15
C LYS A 139 5.18 -17.48 19.46
N ARG A 140 5.08 -16.28 20.08
CA ARG A 140 4.29 -16.11 21.33
C ARG A 140 2.83 -16.45 21.07
N GLY A 141 2.18 -17.13 22.00
CA GLY A 141 0.81 -17.59 21.83
C GLY A 141 0.66 -18.81 20.91
N ASN A 142 1.77 -19.32 20.38
CA ASN A 142 1.85 -20.53 19.54
C ASN A 142 0.86 -20.50 18.37
N PRO A 143 0.98 -19.56 17.41
CA PRO A 143 0.17 -19.58 16.21
C PRO A 143 0.48 -20.82 15.38
N GLU A 144 -0.52 -21.38 14.72
CA GLU A 144 -0.36 -22.51 13.81
C GLU A 144 0.09 -22.03 12.43
N LEU A 145 -0.49 -20.93 12.00
CA LEU A 145 -0.19 -20.31 10.71
C LEU A 145 0.35 -18.89 10.88
N VAL A 146 1.22 -18.51 9.95
CA VAL A 146 1.77 -17.17 9.82
C VAL A 146 1.40 -16.62 8.45
N LEU A 147 0.61 -15.54 8.44
CA LEU A 147 0.27 -14.79 7.24
C LEU A 147 1.27 -13.64 7.07
N LEU A 148 2.19 -13.75 6.11
CA LEU A 148 3.14 -12.67 5.77
C LEU A 148 2.54 -11.78 4.69
N LEU A 149 2.54 -10.47 4.92
CA LEU A 149 1.99 -9.46 4.02
C LEU A 149 3.03 -8.40 3.70
N SER A 150 3.03 -7.94 2.44
CA SER A 150 3.69 -6.68 2.10
C SER A 150 2.82 -5.51 2.54
N GLY A 151 3.39 -4.58 3.30
CA GLY A 151 2.69 -3.38 3.81
C GLY A 151 2.65 -2.21 2.83
N ASP A 152 2.99 -2.43 1.57
CA ASP A 152 3.24 -1.38 0.58
C ASP A 152 2.44 -1.55 -0.73
N HIS A 153 1.36 -2.34 -0.70
CA HIS A 153 0.46 -2.58 -1.83
C HIS A 153 -0.95 -2.05 -1.55
N ILE A 154 -1.66 -1.68 -2.62
CA ILE A 154 -3.07 -1.30 -2.59
C ILE A 154 -3.88 -2.47 -3.13
N TYR A 155 -4.73 -3.06 -2.29
CA TYR A 155 -5.57 -4.20 -2.66
C TYR A 155 -6.71 -4.39 -1.65
N ARG A 156 -7.72 -5.16 -2.05
CA ARG A 156 -8.82 -5.60 -1.20
C ARG A 156 -8.89 -7.11 -1.28
N MET A 157 -8.62 -7.80 -0.17
CA MET A 157 -8.57 -9.26 -0.16
C MET A 157 -9.09 -9.81 1.17
N ASP A 158 -10.06 -10.74 1.05
CA ASP A 158 -10.41 -11.64 2.14
C ASP A 158 -9.38 -12.78 2.18
N PHE A 159 -8.80 -12.99 3.36
CA PHE A 159 -7.79 -14.04 3.54
C PHE A 159 -8.39 -15.41 3.87
N ASP A 160 -9.66 -15.51 4.26
CA ASP A 160 -10.32 -16.77 4.60
C ASP A 160 -10.24 -17.83 3.49
N PRO A 161 -10.54 -17.50 2.21
CA PRO A 161 -10.41 -18.47 1.12
C PRO A 161 -8.99 -18.98 0.93
N MET A 162 -7.99 -18.11 1.12
CA MET A 162 -6.59 -18.50 1.00
C MET A 162 -6.13 -19.39 2.18
N ILE A 163 -6.61 -19.09 3.39
CA ILE A 163 -6.35 -19.90 4.59
C ILE A 163 -6.97 -21.30 4.42
N THR A 164 -8.22 -21.37 3.98
CA THR A 164 -8.92 -22.62 3.70
C THR A 164 -8.17 -23.43 2.64
N PHE A 165 -7.79 -22.80 1.54
CA PHE A 165 -7.02 -23.45 0.49
C PHE A 165 -5.67 -24.01 1.00
N HIS A 166 -4.95 -23.23 1.83
CA HIS A 166 -3.69 -23.64 2.42
C HIS A 166 -3.85 -24.95 3.24
N GLN A 167 -4.94 -25.05 3.99
CA GLN A 167 -5.25 -26.23 4.82
C GLN A 167 -5.66 -27.42 3.96
N GLU A 168 -6.59 -27.23 3.02
CA GLU A 168 -7.08 -28.30 2.12
C GLU A 168 -5.94 -28.88 1.30
N GLN A 169 -5.03 -28.02 0.84
CA GLN A 169 -3.83 -28.44 0.12
C GLN A 169 -2.72 -28.98 1.02
N GLN A 170 -2.87 -28.95 2.34
CA GLN A 170 -1.82 -29.34 3.30
C GLN A 170 -0.47 -28.68 2.94
N ALA A 171 -0.51 -27.42 2.50
CA ALA A 171 0.66 -26.73 2.00
C ALA A 171 1.68 -26.42 3.09
N ASP A 172 2.95 -26.42 2.77
CA ASP A 172 4.03 -25.85 3.60
C ASP A 172 4.06 -24.33 3.44
N LEU A 173 3.81 -23.87 2.23
CA LEU A 173 3.72 -22.47 1.83
C LEU A 173 2.60 -22.29 0.80
N THR A 174 1.74 -21.31 0.98
CA THR A 174 0.83 -20.82 -0.05
C THR A 174 1.19 -19.39 -0.42
N ILE A 175 1.26 -19.12 -1.73
CA ILE A 175 1.59 -17.80 -2.30
C ILE A 175 0.35 -17.26 -3.00
N ALA A 176 -0.14 -16.08 -2.63
CA ALA A 176 -1.17 -15.41 -3.40
C ALA A 176 -0.59 -14.91 -4.73
N THR A 177 -1.29 -15.17 -5.81
CA THR A 177 -0.81 -14.90 -7.17
C THR A 177 -1.87 -14.22 -8.02
N LEU A 178 -1.42 -13.46 -9.00
CA LEU A 178 -2.27 -12.90 -10.06
C LEU A 178 -1.55 -12.94 -11.40
N ARG A 179 -2.32 -12.82 -12.49
CA ARG A 179 -1.73 -12.68 -13.83
C ARG A 179 -1.41 -11.23 -14.11
N VAL A 180 -0.22 -10.95 -14.57
CA VAL A 180 0.24 -9.61 -14.97
C VAL A 180 0.56 -9.55 -16.46
N PRO A 181 0.47 -8.36 -17.10
CA PRO A 181 0.97 -8.15 -18.43
C PRO A 181 2.47 -8.51 -18.55
N ALA A 182 2.89 -8.98 -19.72
CA ALA A 182 4.28 -9.43 -19.93
C ALA A 182 5.32 -8.31 -19.68
N GLU A 183 4.96 -7.06 -20.00
CA GLU A 183 5.79 -5.89 -19.75
C GLU A 183 6.04 -5.61 -18.26
N ASP A 184 5.06 -5.93 -17.40
CA ASP A 184 5.16 -5.72 -15.95
C ASP A 184 5.83 -6.89 -15.22
N ALA A 185 5.89 -8.09 -15.82
CA ALA A 185 6.38 -9.32 -15.18
C ALA A 185 7.81 -9.18 -14.63
N ARG A 186 8.64 -8.32 -15.22
CA ARG A 186 10.02 -8.07 -14.75
C ARG A 186 10.10 -7.39 -13.37
N ARG A 187 8.98 -6.89 -12.87
CA ARG A 187 8.90 -6.14 -11.61
C ARG A 187 8.60 -7.02 -10.41
N PHE A 188 8.15 -8.26 -10.66
CA PHE A 188 7.58 -9.15 -9.65
C PHE A 188 8.34 -10.49 -9.58
N GLY A 189 8.11 -11.22 -8.51
CA GLY A 189 8.43 -12.63 -8.43
C GLY A 189 7.49 -13.42 -9.35
N ILE A 190 8.03 -14.13 -10.33
CA ILE A 190 7.26 -14.91 -11.34
C ILE A 190 7.30 -16.39 -11.02
N LEU A 191 6.12 -16.99 -10.99
CA LEU A 191 5.92 -18.40 -10.67
C LEU A 191 5.70 -19.24 -11.92
N GLN A 192 6.21 -20.47 -11.88
CA GLN A 192 5.80 -21.57 -12.74
C GLN A 192 4.84 -22.43 -11.91
N VAL A 193 3.63 -22.61 -12.41
CA VAL A 193 2.52 -23.23 -11.67
C VAL A 193 1.91 -24.33 -12.55
N GLU A 194 1.73 -25.52 -11.99
CA GLU A 194 1.04 -26.64 -12.61
C GLU A 194 -0.48 -26.53 -12.46
N ASP A 195 -1.23 -27.42 -13.14
CA ASP A 195 -2.70 -27.38 -13.17
C ASP A 195 -3.33 -27.63 -11.79
N ASP A 196 -2.63 -28.34 -10.89
CA ASP A 196 -3.02 -28.59 -9.50
C ASP A 196 -2.63 -27.44 -8.54
N TYR A 197 -2.23 -26.29 -9.08
CA TYR A 197 -1.73 -25.12 -8.35
C TYR A 197 -0.37 -25.33 -7.66
N ARG A 198 0.35 -26.41 -7.91
CA ARG A 198 1.69 -26.62 -7.37
C ARG A 198 2.69 -25.69 -8.05
N VAL A 199 3.53 -25.04 -7.23
CA VAL A 199 4.60 -24.17 -7.71
C VAL A 199 5.85 -25.02 -7.96
N THR A 200 6.33 -25.04 -9.20
CA THR A 200 7.53 -25.78 -9.62
C THR A 200 8.72 -24.90 -9.91
N GLY A 201 8.52 -23.58 -9.95
CA GLY A 201 9.61 -22.63 -10.13
C GLY A 201 9.24 -21.21 -9.67
N PHE A 202 10.26 -20.48 -9.22
CA PHE A 202 10.13 -19.09 -8.80
C PHE A 202 11.33 -18.26 -9.27
N GLN A 203 11.07 -17.08 -9.84
CA GLN A 203 12.09 -16.14 -10.31
C GLN A 203 11.82 -14.76 -9.76
N GLU A 204 12.67 -14.26 -8.87
CA GLU A 204 12.53 -12.89 -8.32
C GLU A 204 13.02 -11.85 -9.33
N LYS A 205 12.09 -11.00 -9.78
CA LYS A 205 12.32 -9.88 -10.73
C LYS A 205 13.23 -10.24 -11.91
N PRO A 206 12.86 -11.25 -12.70
CA PRO A 206 13.73 -11.77 -13.75
C PRO A 206 13.87 -10.79 -14.91
N ARG A 207 15.08 -10.71 -15.49
CA ARG A 207 15.29 -9.94 -16.73
C ARG A 207 14.51 -10.53 -17.92
N ARG A 208 14.29 -11.84 -17.92
CA ARG A 208 13.52 -12.59 -18.93
C ARG A 208 12.51 -13.47 -18.19
N PRO A 209 11.28 -13.00 -17.97
CA PRO A 209 10.24 -13.77 -17.28
C PRO A 209 9.86 -15.03 -18.04
N LYS A 210 9.72 -16.17 -17.35
CA LYS A 210 9.25 -17.43 -17.93
C LYS A 210 7.73 -17.63 -17.79
N GLY A 211 6.98 -16.59 -17.44
CA GLY A 211 5.53 -16.65 -17.28
C GLY A 211 4.93 -15.29 -16.92
N SER A 212 3.63 -15.29 -16.68
CA SER A 212 2.83 -14.11 -16.32
C SER A 212 2.16 -14.21 -14.95
N VAL A 213 2.36 -15.33 -14.22
CA VAL A 213 1.83 -15.52 -12.86
C VAL A 213 2.79 -14.88 -11.88
N ALA A 214 2.36 -13.77 -11.28
CA ALA A 214 3.17 -12.97 -10.36
C ALA A 214 2.78 -13.22 -8.91
N SER A 215 3.77 -13.23 -8.02
CA SER A 215 3.57 -13.20 -6.57
C SER A 215 3.07 -11.83 -6.13
N MET A 216 2.05 -11.83 -5.30
CA MET A 216 1.54 -10.62 -4.65
C MET A 216 2.35 -10.21 -3.41
N GLY A 217 3.37 -10.99 -3.00
CA GLY A 217 4.06 -10.75 -1.73
C GLY A 217 3.18 -11.06 -0.50
N ILE A 218 2.21 -11.96 -0.66
CA ILE A 218 1.30 -12.43 0.37
C ILE A 218 1.51 -13.94 0.50
N TYR A 219 1.89 -14.39 1.70
CA TYR A 219 2.30 -15.76 1.95
C TYR A 219 1.63 -16.33 3.20
N ILE A 220 1.21 -17.60 3.17
CA ILE A 220 0.81 -18.34 4.36
C ILE A 220 1.82 -19.48 4.58
N PHE A 221 2.39 -19.52 5.78
CA PHE A 221 3.29 -20.57 6.23
C PHE A 221 2.70 -21.30 7.44
N ARG A 222 2.97 -22.59 7.57
CA ARG A 222 2.94 -23.23 8.88
C ARG A 222 4.10 -22.69 9.73
N LEU A 223 3.86 -22.40 11.00
CA LEU A 223 4.88 -21.83 11.89
C LEU A 223 6.15 -22.68 11.95
N GLU A 224 6.01 -23.99 12.08
CA GLU A 224 7.12 -24.93 12.15
C GLU A 224 7.98 -24.98 10.88
N VAL A 225 7.32 -24.86 9.71
CA VAL A 225 8.02 -24.77 8.42
C VAL A 225 8.79 -23.47 8.33
N LEU A 226 8.14 -22.36 8.69
CA LEU A 226 8.77 -21.04 8.70
C LEU A 226 10.00 -21.00 9.62
N ASP A 227 9.92 -21.56 10.84
CA ASP A 227 11.06 -21.66 11.77
C ASP A 227 12.22 -22.44 11.14
N ARG A 228 11.92 -23.60 10.56
CA ARG A 228 12.93 -24.48 9.94
C ARG A 228 13.65 -23.78 8.79
N VAL A 229 12.91 -23.15 7.86
CA VAL A 229 13.51 -22.51 6.68
C VAL A 229 14.32 -21.28 7.04
N LEU A 230 13.84 -20.47 8.00
CA LEU A 230 14.55 -19.27 8.46
C LEU A 230 15.85 -19.64 9.20
N ARG A 231 15.83 -20.67 10.06
CA ARG A 231 17.05 -21.18 10.72
C ARG A 231 18.05 -21.76 9.72
N SER A 232 17.59 -22.45 8.70
CA SER A 232 18.44 -22.96 7.62
C SER A 232 19.10 -21.82 6.86
N ASP A 233 18.32 -20.79 6.51
CA ASP A 233 18.80 -19.61 5.79
C ASP A 233 19.82 -18.79 6.60
N LEU A 234 19.58 -18.59 7.90
CA LEU A 234 20.49 -17.83 8.78
C LEU A 234 21.93 -18.37 8.78
N ARG A 235 22.12 -19.68 8.58
CA ARG A 235 23.43 -20.33 8.54
C ARG A 235 24.19 -20.10 7.23
N ARG A 236 23.54 -19.51 6.23
CA ARG A 236 24.10 -19.35 4.87
C ARG A 236 24.71 -17.97 4.71
N ARG A 237 26.01 -17.92 4.54
CA ARG A 237 26.75 -16.67 4.32
C ARG A 237 26.43 -16.00 2.96
N SER A 238 26.03 -16.79 1.96
CA SER A 238 25.70 -16.30 0.61
C SER A 238 24.26 -15.80 0.48
N SER A 239 23.40 -16.01 1.47
CA SER A 239 22.00 -15.58 1.44
C SER A 239 21.90 -14.06 1.62
N SER A 240 21.01 -13.44 0.85
CA SER A 240 20.55 -12.06 1.09
C SER A 240 19.45 -11.98 2.14
N HIS A 241 19.00 -13.13 2.64
CA HIS A 241 17.92 -13.30 3.61
C HIS A 241 16.60 -12.67 3.14
N ASP A 242 16.25 -12.91 1.89
CA ASP A 242 15.03 -12.42 1.24
C ASP A 242 14.11 -13.60 0.89
N PHE A 243 12.79 -13.44 1.13
CA PHE A 243 11.83 -14.51 0.82
C PHE A 243 11.83 -14.88 -0.66
N GLY A 244 11.81 -13.89 -1.55
CA GLY A 244 11.73 -14.12 -2.98
C GLY A 244 13.03 -14.64 -3.59
N LYS A 245 14.17 -14.16 -3.10
CA LYS A 245 15.48 -14.53 -3.67
C LYS A 245 16.03 -15.83 -3.10
N ASP A 246 15.83 -16.07 -1.81
CA ASP A 246 16.55 -17.12 -1.11
C ASP A 246 15.62 -18.22 -0.55
N ILE A 247 14.52 -17.85 0.13
CA ILE A 247 13.68 -18.81 0.84
C ILE A 247 12.79 -19.61 -0.11
N ILE A 248 11.98 -18.93 -0.92
CA ILE A 248 10.96 -19.58 -1.78
C ILE A 248 11.60 -20.48 -2.82
N PRO A 249 12.62 -20.03 -3.60
CA PRO A 249 13.28 -20.89 -4.59
C PRO A 249 13.80 -22.17 -3.96
N ARG A 250 14.43 -22.03 -2.80
CA ARG A 250 14.99 -23.19 -2.11
C ARG A 250 13.92 -24.14 -1.56
N MET A 251 12.84 -23.63 -0.99
CA MET A 251 11.74 -24.50 -0.55
C MET A 251 11.23 -25.37 -1.70
N ILE A 252 11.17 -24.81 -2.92
CA ILE A 252 10.77 -25.54 -4.13
C ILE A 252 11.83 -26.59 -4.47
N GLU A 253 13.13 -26.24 -4.47
CA GLU A 253 14.24 -27.15 -4.72
C GLU A 253 14.30 -28.31 -3.71
N ASP A 254 14.05 -28.00 -2.43
CA ASP A 254 14.03 -29.01 -1.34
C ASP A 254 12.73 -29.86 -1.35
N GLY A 255 11.83 -29.69 -2.35
CA GLY A 255 10.62 -30.48 -2.53
C GLY A 255 9.45 -30.13 -1.60
N ALA A 256 9.50 -28.98 -0.93
CA ALA A 256 8.38 -28.50 -0.09
C ALA A 256 7.08 -28.36 -0.91
N ARG A 257 5.94 -28.53 -0.24
CA ARG A 257 4.63 -28.34 -0.86
C ARG A 257 4.29 -26.85 -0.93
N VAL A 258 4.74 -26.20 -1.99
CA VAL A 258 4.48 -24.79 -2.29
C VAL A 258 3.31 -24.69 -3.26
N MET A 259 2.25 -23.95 -2.88
CA MET A 259 1.00 -23.83 -3.63
C MET A 259 0.75 -22.39 -4.06
N ALA A 260 0.19 -22.18 -5.24
CA ALA A 260 -0.23 -20.90 -5.76
C ALA A 260 -1.74 -20.70 -5.53
N PHE A 261 -2.12 -19.67 -4.79
CA PHE A 261 -3.53 -19.28 -4.63
C PHE A 261 -3.87 -18.19 -5.65
N PRO A 262 -4.76 -18.44 -6.64
CA PRO A 262 -5.12 -17.45 -7.64
C PRO A 262 -6.04 -16.38 -7.02
N TYR A 263 -5.64 -15.13 -7.15
CA TYR A 263 -6.41 -13.97 -6.74
C TYR A 263 -7.01 -13.24 -7.96
N SER A 264 -8.28 -12.84 -7.86
CA SER A 264 -9.02 -12.13 -8.89
C SER A 264 -9.63 -10.84 -8.35
N GLY A 265 -8.82 -9.83 -8.06
CA GLY A 265 -9.29 -8.55 -7.54
C GLY A 265 -8.33 -7.43 -7.90
N TYR A 266 -8.68 -6.22 -7.45
CA TYR A 266 -7.76 -5.10 -7.62
C TYR A 266 -6.54 -5.27 -6.73
N TRP A 267 -5.37 -5.24 -7.35
CA TRP A 267 -4.09 -5.21 -6.68
C TRP A 267 -3.11 -4.31 -7.44
N LYS A 268 -2.39 -3.45 -6.74
CA LYS A 268 -1.43 -2.52 -7.33
C LYS A 268 -0.21 -2.37 -6.42
N ASP A 269 0.98 -2.70 -6.96
CA ASP A 269 2.23 -2.25 -6.37
C ASP A 269 2.45 -0.78 -6.76
N VAL A 270 2.29 0.11 -5.78
CA VAL A 270 2.54 1.54 -5.94
C VAL A 270 4.01 1.86 -5.70
N GLY A 271 4.90 1.11 -6.31
CA GLY A 271 6.35 1.19 -6.12
C GLY A 271 7.07 2.26 -6.94
N THR A 272 6.40 2.94 -7.86
CA THR A 272 6.95 4.04 -8.65
C THR A 272 6.00 5.24 -8.65
N VAL A 273 6.51 6.43 -8.95
CA VAL A 273 5.71 7.66 -9.08
C VAL A 273 4.53 7.46 -10.04
N HIS A 274 4.78 6.84 -11.19
CA HIS A 274 3.75 6.58 -12.18
C HIS A 274 2.67 5.60 -11.68
N THR A 275 3.05 4.47 -11.07
CA THR A 275 2.07 3.51 -10.55
C THR A 275 1.30 4.05 -9.35
N TYR A 276 1.91 4.90 -8.53
CA TYR A 276 1.24 5.61 -7.45
C TYR A 276 0.18 6.59 -7.99
N TRP A 277 0.56 7.43 -8.96
CA TRP A 277 -0.38 8.36 -9.61
C TRP A 277 -1.51 7.59 -10.32
N GLN A 278 -1.17 6.55 -11.09
CA GLN A 278 -2.15 5.74 -11.81
C GLN A 278 -3.15 5.07 -10.85
N ALA A 279 -2.69 4.55 -9.71
CA ALA A 279 -3.58 3.97 -8.70
C ALA A 279 -4.60 4.99 -8.15
N HIS A 280 -4.24 6.27 -8.05
CA HIS A 280 -5.20 7.32 -7.72
C HIS A 280 -6.20 7.57 -8.86
N MET A 281 -5.72 7.62 -10.09
CA MET A 281 -6.61 7.80 -11.27
C MET A 281 -7.55 6.60 -11.47
N ASP A 282 -7.14 5.39 -11.10
CA ASP A 282 -8.00 4.19 -11.14
C ASP A 282 -9.23 4.32 -10.23
N LEU A 283 -9.14 5.07 -9.12
CA LEU A 283 -10.25 5.35 -8.20
C LEU A 283 -11.29 6.33 -8.78
N LEU A 284 -10.88 7.15 -9.76
CA LEU A 284 -11.71 8.20 -10.35
C LEU A 284 -12.50 7.73 -11.57
N ARG A 285 -12.35 6.48 -11.97
CA ARG A 285 -13.11 5.88 -13.08
C ARG A 285 -14.56 5.65 -12.69
N THR A 286 -15.43 5.55 -13.69
CA THR A 286 -16.84 5.22 -13.49
C THR A 286 -17.20 3.96 -14.30
N PRO A 287 -17.45 2.79 -13.65
CA PRO A 287 -17.28 2.53 -12.21
C PRO A 287 -15.80 2.54 -11.79
N PRO A 288 -15.50 2.81 -10.50
CA PRO A 288 -14.13 2.77 -9.99
C PRO A 288 -13.57 1.33 -10.02
N THR A 289 -12.29 1.19 -10.33
CA THR A 289 -11.64 -0.14 -10.36
C THR A 289 -11.48 -0.73 -8.95
N LEU A 290 -11.34 0.14 -7.96
CA LEU A 290 -11.40 -0.17 -6.53
C LEU A 290 -12.46 0.72 -5.88
N ASP A 291 -13.56 0.13 -5.44
CA ASP A 291 -14.63 0.85 -4.76
C ASP A 291 -14.31 1.01 -3.26
N LEU A 292 -14.01 2.24 -2.85
CA LEU A 292 -13.77 2.60 -1.46
C LEU A 292 -15.08 2.89 -0.68
N ASN A 293 -16.24 2.95 -1.36
CA ASN A 293 -17.54 3.17 -0.74
C ASN A 293 -18.26 1.86 -0.36
N ASP A 294 -17.65 0.70 -0.64
CA ASP A 294 -18.21 -0.58 -0.25
C ASP A 294 -18.23 -0.73 1.27
N ARG A 295 -19.46 -0.67 1.84
CA ARG A 295 -19.68 -0.80 3.29
C ARG A 295 -19.49 -2.21 3.82
N THR A 296 -19.42 -3.21 2.96
CA THR A 296 -19.19 -4.61 3.36
C THR A 296 -17.71 -4.89 3.58
N TRP A 297 -16.82 -4.00 3.07
CA TRP A 297 -15.37 -4.12 3.21
C TRP A 297 -14.72 -2.76 3.41
N VAL A 298 -14.88 -2.22 4.60
CA VAL A 298 -14.42 -0.88 4.93
C VAL A 298 -12.90 -0.84 5.06
N ILE A 299 -12.27 0.12 4.39
CA ILE A 299 -10.87 0.45 4.65
C ILE A 299 -10.82 1.47 5.78
N HIS A 300 -10.32 1.03 6.93
CA HIS A 300 -10.17 1.85 8.12
C HIS A 300 -8.90 2.69 8.03
N THR A 301 -8.90 3.86 8.68
CA THR A 301 -7.73 4.74 8.76
C THR A 301 -7.80 5.63 9.99
N LYS A 302 -6.67 6.13 10.44
CA LYS A 302 -6.62 7.22 11.41
C LYS A 302 -7.06 8.51 10.72
N SER A 303 -8.21 9.03 11.09
CA SER A 303 -8.74 10.29 10.60
C SER A 303 -8.45 11.41 11.58
N GLU A 304 -8.20 12.61 11.05
CA GLU A 304 -8.19 13.86 11.82
C GLU A 304 -9.59 14.48 11.78
N GLU A 305 -10.01 15.12 12.87
CA GLU A 305 -11.25 15.89 12.87
C GLU A 305 -11.08 17.14 12.02
N ARG A 306 -11.87 17.27 10.98
CA ARG A 306 -11.85 18.36 10.03
C ARG A 306 -13.28 18.80 9.71
N PRO A 307 -13.51 20.09 9.42
CA PRO A 307 -14.82 20.54 8.97
C PRO A 307 -15.19 19.95 7.62
N PRO A 308 -16.48 19.95 7.24
CA PRO A 308 -16.91 19.54 5.91
C PRO A 308 -16.21 20.29 4.78
N VAL A 309 -16.21 19.70 3.59
CA VAL A 309 -15.73 20.34 2.36
C VAL A 309 -16.57 21.58 2.05
N ARG A 310 -15.91 22.68 1.71
CA ARG A 310 -16.58 23.91 1.23
C ARG A 310 -16.29 24.14 -0.24
N VAL A 311 -17.34 24.14 -1.08
CA VAL A 311 -17.27 24.49 -2.49
C VAL A 311 -17.98 25.83 -2.70
N ALA A 312 -17.25 26.85 -3.15
CA ALA A 312 -17.77 28.19 -3.36
C ALA A 312 -18.51 28.33 -4.69
N THR A 313 -19.29 29.41 -4.84
CA THR A 313 -20.06 29.72 -6.06
C THR A 313 -19.16 29.75 -7.29
N GLY A 314 -19.61 29.12 -8.39
CA GLY A 314 -18.88 29.04 -9.67
C GLY A 314 -17.68 28.08 -9.68
N ALA A 315 -17.34 27.45 -8.55
CA ALA A 315 -16.33 26.39 -8.54
C ALA A 315 -16.87 25.12 -9.23
N GLN A 316 -15.99 24.42 -9.93
CA GLN A 316 -16.32 23.17 -10.65
C GLN A 316 -15.46 22.04 -10.12
N VAL A 317 -16.11 20.95 -9.68
CA VAL A 317 -15.45 19.72 -9.24
C VAL A 317 -16.02 18.58 -10.07
N ARG A 318 -15.15 17.88 -10.83
CA ARG A 318 -15.54 16.80 -11.74
C ARG A 318 -14.60 15.60 -11.59
N ASP A 319 -15.14 14.40 -11.57
CA ASP A 319 -14.39 13.14 -11.52
C ASP A 319 -13.25 13.16 -10.50
N SER A 320 -13.52 13.64 -9.29
CA SER A 320 -12.49 13.93 -8.29
C SER A 320 -12.89 13.43 -6.91
N LEU A 321 -11.89 13.05 -6.11
CA LEU A 321 -12.07 12.79 -4.68
C LEU A 321 -11.62 14.03 -3.90
N VAL A 322 -12.51 14.58 -3.08
CA VAL A 322 -12.23 15.73 -2.22
C VAL A 322 -12.55 15.37 -0.77
N THR A 323 -11.59 15.56 0.11
CA THR A 323 -11.70 15.12 1.50
C THR A 323 -11.93 16.29 2.46
N ASP A 324 -12.29 15.96 3.70
CA ASP A 324 -12.70 16.89 4.76
C ASP A 324 -11.71 18.05 4.94
N GLY A 325 -12.24 19.20 5.32
CA GLY A 325 -11.48 20.43 5.52
C GLY A 325 -11.02 21.13 4.25
N SER A 326 -11.28 20.54 3.07
CA SER A 326 -10.91 21.17 1.80
C SER A 326 -11.79 22.37 1.48
N VAL A 327 -11.19 23.41 0.88
CA VAL A 327 -11.87 24.63 0.45
C VAL A 327 -11.59 24.87 -1.02
N ILE A 328 -12.64 24.85 -1.85
CA ILE A 328 -12.58 25.16 -3.28
C ILE A 328 -13.18 26.55 -3.49
N SER A 329 -12.33 27.53 -3.79
CA SER A 329 -12.75 28.94 -3.93
C SER A 329 -13.49 29.22 -5.24
N ALA A 330 -14.10 30.40 -5.33
CA ALA A 330 -14.90 30.83 -6.46
C ALA A 330 -14.15 30.70 -7.81
N GLY A 331 -14.82 30.16 -8.82
CA GLY A 331 -14.28 29.98 -10.16
C GLY A 331 -13.16 28.94 -10.30
N ALA A 332 -12.77 28.27 -9.22
CA ALA A 332 -11.76 27.23 -9.28
C ALA A 332 -12.26 25.97 -10.01
N VAL A 333 -11.36 25.26 -10.70
CA VAL A 333 -11.66 24.02 -11.44
C VAL A 333 -10.80 22.90 -10.86
N VAL A 334 -11.45 21.85 -10.37
CA VAL A 334 -10.82 20.60 -9.94
C VAL A 334 -11.35 19.45 -10.79
N GLU A 335 -10.50 18.82 -11.54
CA GLU A 335 -10.89 17.80 -12.51
C GLU A 335 -9.93 16.61 -12.47
N ARG A 336 -10.47 15.39 -12.41
CA ARG A 336 -9.72 14.12 -12.34
C ARG A 336 -8.55 14.20 -11.33
N SER A 337 -8.87 14.64 -10.11
CA SER A 337 -7.86 14.90 -9.10
C SER A 337 -8.27 14.38 -7.73
N VAL A 338 -7.27 14.10 -6.89
CA VAL A 338 -7.47 13.67 -5.52
C VAL A 338 -6.93 14.73 -4.57
N LEU A 339 -7.81 15.32 -3.76
CA LEU A 339 -7.45 16.32 -2.76
C LEU A 339 -7.55 15.72 -1.35
N SER A 340 -6.43 15.71 -0.65
CA SER A 340 -6.32 15.26 0.75
C SER A 340 -6.90 16.28 1.74
N PRO A 341 -7.07 15.94 3.03
CA PRO A 341 -7.67 16.82 4.02
C PRO A 341 -7.01 18.20 4.11
N GLY A 342 -7.84 19.23 4.22
CA GLY A 342 -7.37 20.59 4.43
C GLY A 342 -6.78 21.29 3.21
N VAL A 343 -6.86 20.70 2.02
CA VAL A 343 -6.38 21.33 0.77
C VAL A 343 -7.20 22.59 0.45
N ARG A 344 -6.52 23.67 0.10
CA ARG A 344 -7.13 24.93 -0.30
C ARG A 344 -6.83 25.23 -1.77
N VAL A 345 -7.87 25.37 -2.57
CA VAL A 345 -7.77 25.76 -3.99
C VAL A 345 -8.28 27.19 -4.12
N GLY A 346 -7.38 28.11 -4.46
CA GLY A 346 -7.66 29.55 -4.58
C GLY A 346 -8.58 29.91 -5.74
N ALA A 347 -9.08 31.14 -5.75
CA ALA A 347 -10.00 31.62 -6.76
C ALA A 347 -9.41 31.48 -8.18
N ASN A 348 -10.21 30.98 -9.14
CA ASN A 348 -9.84 30.76 -10.53
C ASN A 348 -8.61 29.85 -10.74
N ALA A 349 -8.18 29.10 -9.71
CA ALA A 349 -7.12 28.11 -9.85
C ALA A 349 -7.62 26.86 -10.59
N ILE A 350 -6.70 26.16 -11.27
CA ILE A 350 -7.01 24.94 -12.03
C ILE A 350 -6.13 23.79 -11.49
N VAL A 351 -6.79 22.69 -11.10
CA VAL A 351 -6.14 21.45 -10.65
C VAL A 351 -6.66 20.31 -11.52
N ARG A 352 -5.79 19.67 -12.30
CA ARG A 352 -6.16 18.58 -13.22
C ARG A 352 -5.18 17.43 -13.16
N ASP A 353 -5.69 16.19 -13.23
CA ASP A 353 -4.89 14.97 -13.25
C ASP A 353 -3.84 14.95 -12.12
N ALA A 354 -4.20 15.45 -10.95
CA ALA A 354 -3.27 15.73 -9.87
C ALA A 354 -3.63 15.04 -8.54
N VAL A 355 -2.60 14.75 -7.75
CA VAL A 355 -2.74 14.27 -6.37
C VAL A 355 -2.18 15.35 -5.45
N ILE A 356 -3.04 15.97 -4.66
CA ILE A 356 -2.69 17.06 -3.75
C ILE A 356 -2.83 16.56 -2.31
N LEU A 357 -1.73 16.51 -1.58
CA LEU A 357 -1.71 15.97 -0.23
C LEU A 357 -2.02 17.03 0.83
N THR A 358 -2.25 16.55 2.05
CA THR A 358 -2.80 17.26 3.21
C THR A 358 -2.22 18.68 3.42
N ASP A 359 -3.10 19.63 3.74
CA ASP A 359 -2.79 21.02 4.11
C ASP A 359 -2.00 21.82 3.05
N THR A 360 -2.06 21.37 1.80
CA THR A 360 -1.47 22.08 0.66
C THR A 360 -2.38 23.21 0.19
N SER A 361 -1.79 24.36 -0.14
CA SER A 361 -2.50 25.51 -0.69
C SER A 361 -2.09 25.79 -2.13
N ILE A 362 -3.09 25.92 -3.01
CA ILE A 362 -2.95 26.32 -4.40
C ILE A 362 -3.48 27.75 -4.51
N GLY A 363 -2.61 28.71 -4.82
CA GLY A 363 -2.91 30.13 -4.88
C GLY A 363 -3.87 30.53 -6.00
N ALA A 364 -4.43 31.73 -5.90
CA ALA A 364 -5.37 32.24 -6.88
C ALA A 364 -4.76 32.25 -8.30
N GLY A 365 -5.52 31.77 -9.31
CA GLY A 365 -5.08 31.70 -10.72
C GLY A 365 -3.94 30.72 -10.99
N ALA A 366 -3.46 29.98 -10.00
CA ALA A 366 -2.43 28.97 -10.19
C ALA A 366 -2.97 27.76 -10.98
N ARG A 367 -2.07 27.05 -11.69
CA ARG A 367 -2.39 25.82 -12.44
C ARG A 367 -1.49 24.69 -11.96
N VAL A 368 -2.10 23.56 -11.61
CA VAL A 368 -1.42 22.32 -11.23
C VAL A 368 -1.98 21.20 -12.11
N GLU A 369 -1.15 20.67 -12.99
CA GLU A 369 -1.57 19.70 -13.99
C GLU A 369 -0.58 18.53 -14.06
N ASN A 370 -1.09 17.28 -14.07
CA ASN A 370 -0.29 16.05 -14.13
C ASN A 370 0.85 16.05 -13.08
N ALA A 371 0.46 16.24 -11.83
CA ALA A 371 1.41 16.47 -10.73
C ALA A 371 1.01 15.76 -9.43
N ILE A 372 2.01 15.50 -8.61
CA ILE A 372 1.86 15.07 -7.22
C ILE A 372 2.48 16.14 -6.34
N ILE A 373 1.66 16.76 -5.50
CA ILE A 373 2.06 17.79 -4.55
C ILE A 373 1.97 17.21 -3.14
N ASP A 374 3.09 17.15 -2.43
CA ASP A 374 3.15 16.57 -1.09
C ASP A 374 2.54 17.53 -0.03
N LYS A 375 2.54 17.13 1.23
CA LYS A 375 1.91 17.84 2.35
C LYS A 375 2.52 19.21 2.60
N ASN A 376 1.67 20.16 3.07
CA ASN A 376 2.06 21.50 3.51
C ASN A 376 2.78 22.34 2.42
N VAL A 377 2.57 22.02 1.15
CA VAL A 377 3.15 22.79 0.04
C VAL A 377 2.33 24.05 -0.20
N ARG A 378 3.02 25.14 -0.50
CA ARG A 378 2.39 26.38 -0.96
C ARG A 378 2.75 26.59 -2.44
N VAL A 379 1.76 26.47 -3.30
CA VAL A 379 1.85 26.91 -4.70
C VAL A 379 1.25 28.30 -4.74
N GLU A 380 2.08 29.32 -4.92
CA GLU A 380 1.64 30.71 -4.83
C GLU A 380 0.86 31.17 -6.06
N ALA A 381 0.26 32.38 -5.99
CA ALA A 381 -0.66 32.90 -6.98
C ALA A 381 -0.04 32.93 -8.39
N GLY A 382 -0.83 32.48 -9.39
CA GLY A 382 -0.44 32.49 -10.81
C GLY A 382 0.68 31.52 -11.18
N ALA A 383 1.19 30.71 -10.26
CA ALA A 383 2.21 29.70 -10.56
C ALA A 383 1.64 28.59 -11.45
N ARG A 384 2.49 27.96 -12.24
CA ARG A 384 2.14 26.83 -13.11
C ARG A 384 3.05 25.65 -12.78
N VAL A 385 2.46 24.51 -12.44
CA VAL A 385 3.18 23.29 -12.04
C VAL A 385 2.72 22.13 -12.92
N GLY A 386 3.67 21.54 -13.62
CA GLY A 386 3.39 20.43 -14.52
C GLY A 386 2.75 20.86 -15.85
N SER A 387 2.29 19.88 -16.60
CA SER A 387 1.58 20.08 -17.88
C SER A 387 0.85 18.80 -18.29
N CYS A 388 -0.35 18.95 -18.82
CA CYS A 388 -1.11 17.85 -19.44
C CYS A 388 -0.73 17.62 -20.92
N THR A 389 0.14 18.42 -21.50
CA THR A 389 0.57 18.29 -22.90
C THR A 389 2.11 18.18 -22.98
N PRO A 390 2.65 17.26 -23.79
CA PRO A 390 1.95 16.21 -24.56
C PRO A 390 1.33 15.13 -23.66
N ARG A 391 0.35 14.36 -24.16
CA ARG A 391 -0.21 13.21 -23.44
C ARG A 391 0.91 12.24 -23.06
N GLY A 392 0.92 11.78 -21.79
CA GLY A 392 1.98 10.92 -21.24
C GLY A 392 3.22 11.67 -20.76
N ALA A 393 3.15 13.01 -20.63
CA ALA A 393 4.21 13.79 -20.00
C ALA A 393 4.56 13.22 -18.62
N ALA A 394 5.85 13.31 -18.26
CA ALA A 394 6.32 12.85 -16.95
C ALA A 394 5.62 13.63 -15.82
N ILE A 395 5.30 12.94 -14.74
CA ILE A 395 4.59 13.50 -13.58
C ILE A 395 5.52 14.45 -12.84
N THR A 396 5.05 15.67 -12.59
CA THR A 396 5.78 16.66 -11.81
C THR A 396 5.58 16.43 -10.33
N MET A 397 6.61 16.54 -9.53
CA MET A 397 6.58 16.30 -8.09
C MET A 397 7.05 17.51 -7.30
N VAL A 398 6.32 17.83 -6.23
CA VAL A 398 6.75 18.85 -5.26
C VAL A 398 6.76 18.23 -3.87
N GLY A 399 7.92 18.27 -3.23
CA GLY A 399 8.18 17.66 -1.93
C GLY A 399 7.55 18.43 -0.77
N LYS A 400 7.40 17.73 0.34
CA LYS A 400 6.77 18.21 1.57
C LYS A 400 7.39 19.52 2.08
N ASP A 401 6.54 20.40 2.63
CA ASP A 401 6.92 21.67 3.27
C ASP A 401 7.58 22.69 2.31
N SER A 402 7.42 22.54 0.99
CA SER A 402 8.05 23.39 -0.02
C SER A 402 7.15 24.52 -0.50
N VAL A 403 7.76 25.53 -1.11
CA VAL A 403 7.08 26.69 -1.69
C VAL A 403 7.38 26.76 -3.19
N VAL A 404 6.35 26.88 -4.01
CA VAL A 404 6.48 27.25 -5.42
C VAL A 404 6.12 28.74 -5.53
N PRO A 405 7.09 29.62 -5.89
CA PRO A 405 6.88 31.08 -5.88
C PRO A 405 5.77 31.55 -6.82
N ALA A 406 5.24 32.73 -6.55
CA ALA A 406 4.22 33.35 -7.40
C ALA A 406 4.71 33.48 -8.84
N ARG A 407 3.81 33.14 -9.80
CA ARG A 407 4.07 33.15 -11.26
C ARG A 407 5.19 32.24 -11.73
N ALA A 408 5.78 31.40 -10.86
CA ALA A 408 6.77 30.41 -11.28
C ALA A 408 6.19 29.44 -12.32
N ARG A 409 7.06 28.95 -13.21
CA ARG A 409 6.74 27.94 -14.23
C ARG A 409 7.59 26.71 -14.02
N VAL A 410 6.98 25.67 -13.50
CA VAL A 410 7.62 24.37 -13.23
C VAL A 410 7.17 23.40 -14.32
N GLY A 411 8.08 23.03 -15.20
CA GLY A 411 7.79 22.17 -16.37
C GLY A 411 7.40 20.74 -16.00
N ALA A 412 6.95 19.98 -17.00
CA ALA A 412 6.59 18.57 -16.83
C ALA A 412 7.77 17.73 -16.36
N GLY A 413 7.53 16.78 -15.43
CA GLY A 413 8.56 15.88 -14.92
C GLY A 413 9.61 16.53 -14.03
N CYS A 414 9.43 17.79 -13.63
CA CYS A 414 10.31 18.41 -12.64
C CYS A 414 10.12 17.74 -11.26
N VAL A 415 11.20 17.70 -10.49
CA VAL A 415 11.21 17.22 -9.12
C VAL A 415 11.72 18.32 -8.20
N ILE A 416 10.85 18.86 -7.37
CA ILE A 416 11.20 19.81 -6.31
C ILE A 416 11.28 19.02 -4.99
N GLY A 417 12.45 19.06 -4.35
CA GLY A 417 12.71 18.38 -3.08
C GLY A 417 11.85 18.90 -1.91
N PRO A 418 11.87 18.24 -0.77
CA PRO A 418 11.24 18.78 0.43
C PRO A 418 11.99 20.02 0.95
N ASP A 419 11.27 20.86 1.71
CA ASP A 419 11.78 22.07 2.38
C ASP A 419 12.31 23.17 1.47
N VAL A 420 12.15 23.07 0.15
CA VAL A 420 12.56 24.11 -0.82
C VAL A 420 11.76 25.39 -0.57
N ARG A 421 12.48 26.54 -0.50
CA ARG A 421 11.94 27.87 -0.28
C ARG A 421 11.95 28.69 -1.55
N ALA A 422 11.28 29.85 -1.52
CA ALA A 422 11.27 30.76 -2.67
C ALA A 422 12.67 31.28 -3.06
N GLU A 423 13.54 31.48 -2.07
CA GLU A 423 14.93 31.91 -2.27
C GLU A 423 15.84 30.86 -2.92
N ASP A 424 15.45 29.59 -2.90
CA ASP A 424 16.22 28.51 -3.52
C ASP A 424 16.05 28.48 -5.06
N TYR A 425 15.10 29.26 -5.60
CA TYR A 425 14.87 29.35 -7.03
C TYR A 425 15.80 30.37 -7.68
N ALA A 426 16.80 29.91 -8.41
CA ALA A 426 17.66 30.80 -9.20
C ALA A 426 16.88 31.54 -10.30
N THR A 427 15.82 30.93 -10.84
CA THR A 427 14.89 31.51 -11.81
C THR A 427 13.47 31.04 -11.55
N LEU A 428 12.47 31.85 -11.91
CA LEU A 428 11.05 31.45 -11.81
C LEU A 428 10.63 30.39 -12.85
N THR A 429 11.52 29.94 -13.72
CA THR A 429 11.22 28.95 -14.75
C THR A 429 12.15 27.75 -14.61
N LEU A 430 11.58 26.60 -14.21
CA LEU A 430 12.23 25.30 -14.23
C LEU A 430 11.83 24.56 -15.52
N ARG A 431 12.83 24.23 -16.35
CA ARG A 431 12.59 23.46 -17.58
C ARG A 431 12.11 22.05 -17.26
N ALA A 432 11.40 21.42 -18.21
CA ALA A 432 10.94 20.05 -18.06
C ALA A 432 12.08 19.11 -17.63
N GLY A 433 11.81 18.21 -16.68
CA GLY A 433 12.77 17.26 -16.14
C GLY A 433 13.80 17.82 -15.16
N SER A 434 13.77 19.13 -14.84
CA SER A 434 14.69 19.74 -13.87
C SER A 434 14.47 19.20 -12.46
N GLN A 435 15.55 19.19 -11.68
CA GLN A 435 15.52 18.89 -10.25
C GLN A 435 15.95 20.12 -9.46
N LEU A 436 15.23 20.43 -8.39
CA LEU A 436 15.55 21.47 -7.43
C LEU A 436 15.51 20.87 -6.02
N SER A 437 16.60 20.96 -5.32
CA SER A 437 16.73 20.52 -3.92
C SER A 437 17.48 21.59 -3.13
N ARG A 438 17.23 21.64 -1.86
CA ARG A 438 17.96 22.46 -0.91
C ARG A 438 19.25 21.79 -0.47
#